data_91b1b5a0524cb66b97e1ea9ccff8c862
#
_entry.id   91b1b5a0524cb66b97e1ea9ccff8c862
#
_cell.length_a   1.000
_cell.length_b   1.000
_cell.length_c   1.000
_cell.angle_alpha   90.00
_cell.angle_beta   90.00
_cell.angle_gamma   90.00
#
_symmetry.space_group_name_H-M   'P 1'
#
loop_
_entity.id
_entity.type
_entity.pdbx_description
1 polymer ?
#
loop_
_entity_poly.entity_id
_entity_poly.type
_entity_poly.pdbx_seq_one_letter_code
_entity_poly.pdbx_strand_id
1 'polypeptide(L)'
;VSIYLYTGNMRAGLKAAGFEVLTDSKYLTSDAYLLEGDITLNDNAHVAVNLTDGAKSSGTGASNTTTVKSNAKVDVAHGFNKSLAGTYKVTASGLNLRAGAGTGKSILAVMKNGEKVQCYGYYNDCNGVKWLYVVYKNIVGYASSKYLSK
;
A
#
# COMPACT_ATOMS: atom_id res chain seq x y z
N VAL A 1 -19.10 -12.02 -13.71
CA VAL A 1 -19.84 -11.94 -12.42
C VAL A 1 -18.94 -11.19 -11.45
N SER A 2 -19.40 -10.03 -10.97
CA SER A 2 -18.67 -9.31 -9.92
C SER A 2 -19.03 -9.89 -8.57
N ILE A 3 -18.04 -10.40 -7.85
CA ILE A 3 -18.24 -10.90 -6.48
C ILE A 3 -17.92 -9.74 -5.54
N TYR A 4 -18.92 -9.30 -4.77
CA TYR A 4 -18.71 -8.35 -3.69
C TYR A 4 -18.30 -9.12 -2.44
N LEU A 5 -17.07 -8.91 -1.98
CA LEU A 5 -16.55 -9.51 -0.76
C LEU A 5 -16.65 -8.50 0.38
N TYR A 6 -17.24 -8.93 1.48
CA TYR A 6 -17.24 -8.23 2.78
C TYR A 6 -16.79 -9.21 3.87
N THR A 7 -16.43 -8.75 5.03
CA THR A 7 -15.81 -9.60 6.06
C THR A 7 -16.59 -10.86 6.35
N GLY A 8 -17.92 -10.81 6.34
CA GLY A 8 -18.79 -11.97 6.62
C GLY A 8 -18.81 -13.06 5.53
N ASN A 9 -18.43 -12.77 4.28
CA ASN A 9 -18.39 -13.76 3.19
C ASN A 9 -17.00 -13.93 2.56
N MET A 10 -16.01 -13.18 3.02
CA MET A 10 -14.71 -13.10 2.40
C MET A 10 -13.98 -14.44 2.40
N ARG A 11 -14.05 -15.18 3.49
CA ARG A 11 -13.45 -16.52 3.60
C ARG A 11 -13.93 -17.46 2.49
N ALA A 12 -15.23 -17.53 2.28
CA ALA A 12 -15.82 -18.37 1.24
C ALA A 12 -15.45 -17.87 -0.16
N GLY A 13 -15.45 -16.56 -0.38
CA GLY A 13 -15.07 -15.94 -1.65
C GLY A 13 -13.62 -16.16 -2.01
N LEU A 14 -12.71 -15.99 -1.07
CA LEU A 14 -11.26 -16.24 -1.28
C LEU A 14 -11.00 -17.72 -1.58
N LYS A 15 -11.65 -18.65 -0.83
CA LYS A 15 -11.55 -20.09 -1.11
C LYS A 15 -12.06 -20.45 -2.50
N ALA A 16 -13.17 -19.86 -2.93
CA ALA A 16 -13.71 -20.05 -4.28
C ALA A 16 -12.80 -19.46 -5.37
N ALA A 17 -12.01 -18.45 -5.05
CA ALA A 17 -11.00 -17.85 -5.92
C ALA A 17 -9.66 -18.62 -5.94
N GLY A 18 -9.55 -19.72 -5.19
CA GLY A 18 -8.37 -20.60 -5.17
C GLY A 18 -7.36 -20.28 -4.07
N PHE A 19 -7.68 -19.38 -3.13
CA PHE A 19 -6.83 -19.15 -1.97
C PHE A 19 -6.92 -20.30 -0.97
N GLU A 20 -5.79 -20.68 -0.40
CA GLU A 20 -5.74 -21.61 0.72
C GLU A 20 -6.11 -20.87 2.02
N VAL A 21 -6.96 -21.49 2.83
CA VAL A 21 -7.36 -20.93 4.13
C VAL A 21 -6.65 -21.69 5.23
N LEU A 22 -5.64 -21.06 5.83
CA LEU A 22 -4.85 -21.59 6.94
C LEU A 22 -5.54 -21.27 8.27
N THR A 23 -5.88 -22.32 9.03
CA THR A 23 -6.60 -22.19 10.32
C THR A 23 -5.85 -22.83 11.50
N ASP A 24 -4.71 -23.42 11.26
CA ASP A 24 -3.88 -24.00 12.32
C ASP A 24 -3.40 -22.88 13.27
N SER A 25 -3.42 -23.16 14.58
CA SER A 25 -3.05 -22.21 15.63
C SER A 25 -1.65 -21.61 15.44
N LYS A 26 -0.71 -22.33 14.87
CA LYS A 26 0.64 -21.82 14.56
C LYS A 26 0.63 -20.61 13.63
N TYR A 27 -0.35 -20.53 12.70
CA TYR A 27 -0.52 -19.40 11.79
C TYR A 27 -1.30 -18.23 12.41
N LEU A 28 -2.03 -18.50 13.51
CA LEU A 28 -2.91 -17.53 14.16
C LEU A 28 -2.25 -16.83 15.36
N THR A 29 -1.14 -17.38 15.86
CA THR A 29 -0.47 -16.89 17.07
C THR A 29 0.87 -16.22 16.82
N SER A 30 1.35 -16.23 15.58
CA SER A 30 2.63 -15.65 15.20
C SER A 30 2.59 -15.11 13.77
N ASP A 31 3.23 -13.97 13.55
CA ASP A 31 3.46 -13.38 12.23
C ASP A 31 4.66 -14.02 11.49
N ALA A 32 5.38 -14.92 12.13
CA ALA A 32 6.56 -15.59 11.55
C ALA A 32 6.28 -16.40 10.28
N TYR A 33 5.02 -16.74 10.05
CA TYR A 33 4.57 -17.52 8.90
C TYR A 33 3.87 -16.70 7.81
N LEU A 34 3.68 -15.40 8.06
CA LEU A 34 3.06 -14.51 7.07
C LEU A 34 4.02 -14.22 5.94
N LEU A 35 3.56 -14.40 4.71
CA LEU A 35 4.29 -14.07 3.49
C LEU A 35 3.70 -12.81 2.86
N GLU A 36 4.48 -12.16 2.02
CA GLU A 36 4.00 -11.03 1.24
C GLU A 36 2.82 -11.47 0.35
N GLY A 37 1.71 -10.75 0.46
CA GLY A 37 0.48 -11.06 -0.27
C GLY A 37 -0.53 -11.90 0.50
N ASP A 38 -0.18 -12.44 1.67
CA ASP A 38 -1.12 -13.14 2.52
C ASP A 38 -2.23 -12.21 3.00
N ILE A 39 -3.44 -12.74 3.06
CA ILE A 39 -4.62 -12.01 3.54
C ILE A 39 -4.98 -12.53 4.93
N THR A 40 -4.78 -11.67 5.92
CA THR A 40 -5.24 -11.95 7.30
C THR A 40 -6.70 -11.53 7.43
N LEU A 41 -7.54 -12.48 7.81
CA LEU A 41 -8.98 -12.26 7.93
C LEU A 41 -9.44 -12.50 9.37
N ASN A 42 -10.05 -11.47 9.95
CA ASN A 42 -10.88 -11.61 11.13
C ASN A 42 -12.35 -11.47 10.71
N ASP A 43 -13.09 -12.57 10.74
CA ASP A 43 -14.46 -12.64 10.23
C ASP A 43 -15.43 -11.64 10.90
N ASN A 44 -15.10 -11.16 12.09
CA ASN A 44 -15.96 -10.27 12.87
C ASN A 44 -15.51 -8.80 12.86
N ALA A 45 -14.36 -8.47 12.29
CA ALA A 45 -13.81 -7.13 12.43
C ALA A 45 -13.10 -6.60 11.18
N HIS A 46 -11.93 -7.15 10.81
CA HIS A 46 -11.03 -6.51 9.85
C HIS A 46 -10.39 -7.51 8.89
N VAL A 47 -9.99 -6.99 7.74
CA VAL A 47 -9.13 -7.65 6.78
C VAL A 47 -7.85 -6.85 6.64
N ALA A 48 -6.72 -7.53 6.67
CA ALA A 48 -5.42 -6.94 6.38
C ALA A 48 -4.71 -7.77 5.31
N VAL A 49 -3.98 -7.09 4.43
CA VAL A 49 -3.09 -7.74 3.48
C VAL A 49 -1.67 -7.53 3.98
N ASN A 50 -0.92 -8.60 4.09
CA ASN A 50 0.48 -8.54 4.46
C ASN A 50 1.30 -8.02 3.28
N LEU A 51 2.04 -6.95 3.47
CA LEU A 51 2.82 -6.28 2.43
C LEU A 51 4.30 -6.68 2.43
N THR A 52 4.72 -7.49 3.39
CA THR A 52 6.10 -7.98 3.52
C THR A 52 6.07 -9.37 4.13
N ASP A 53 7.12 -10.15 3.94
CA ASP A 53 7.28 -11.37 4.71
C ASP A 53 7.28 -11.06 6.21
N GLY A 54 6.60 -11.89 6.98
CA GLY A 54 6.45 -11.73 8.43
C GLY A 54 7.79 -11.51 9.10
N ALA A 55 7.82 -10.73 10.15
CA ALA A 55 9.03 -10.39 10.87
C ALA A 55 9.72 -11.67 11.34
N LYS A 56 10.76 -12.08 10.64
CA LYS A 56 11.69 -13.11 11.13
C LYS A 56 12.35 -12.54 12.38
N SER A 57 11.78 -12.87 13.52
CA SER A 57 12.35 -12.54 14.80
C SER A 57 13.76 -13.13 14.88
N SER A 58 14.75 -12.24 14.92
CA SER A 58 16.13 -12.42 15.32
C SER A 58 16.90 -13.63 14.78
N GLY A 59 17.53 -13.41 13.67
CA GLY A 59 18.81 -14.05 13.34
C GLY A 59 19.69 -12.96 12.73
N THR A 60 20.84 -12.72 13.33
CA THR A 60 21.89 -11.81 12.87
C THR A 60 22.19 -12.02 11.39
N GLY A 61 21.57 -11.25 10.53
CA GLY A 61 21.79 -11.23 9.10
C GLY A 61 21.58 -9.82 8.58
N ALA A 62 22.59 -9.26 7.92
CA ALA A 62 22.71 -7.89 7.49
C ALA A 62 21.42 -7.36 6.85
N SER A 63 20.75 -6.50 7.57
CA SER A 63 19.64 -5.70 7.10
C SER A 63 20.17 -4.63 6.15
N ASN A 64 19.88 -4.76 4.86
CA ASN A 64 19.82 -3.60 3.98
C ASN A 64 18.52 -2.83 4.27
N THR A 65 18.38 -2.40 5.50
CA THR A 65 17.30 -1.52 5.92
C THR A 65 17.65 -0.12 5.44
N THR A 66 17.14 0.25 4.27
CA THR A 66 16.91 1.66 4.02
C THR A 66 15.78 2.06 4.97
N THR A 67 16.17 2.47 6.16
CA THR A 67 15.27 2.93 7.22
C THR A 67 14.58 4.19 6.73
N VAL A 68 13.39 4.05 6.15
CA VAL A 68 12.48 5.18 6.04
C VAL A 68 11.82 5.32 7.41
N LYS A 69 12.49 6.03 8.31
CA LYS A 69 11.88 6.54 9.53
C LYS A 69 10.84 7.59 9.14
N SER A 70 9.63 7.16 8.93
CA SER A 70 8.50 8.07 8.90
C SER A 70 7.38 7.45 9.74
N ASN A 71 7.33 7.78 11.02
CA ASN A 71 6.15 7.59 11.87
C ASN A 71 5.00 8.53 11.46
N ALA A 72 5.07 9.13 10.28
CA ALA A 72 4.03 9.99 9.77
C ALA A 72 2.86 9.11 9.30
N LYS A 73 1.76 9.18 10.03
CA LYS A 73 0.51 8.55 9.61
C LYS A 73 0.10 9.10 8.25
N VAL A 74 -0.08 8.22 7.28
CA VAL A 74 -0.54 8.59 5.94
C VAL A 74 -2.03 8.90 6.00
N ASP A 75 -2.44 10.03 5.40
CA ASP A 75 -3.84 10.44 5.34
C ASP A 75 -4.67 9.42 4.54
N VAL A 76 -5.94 9.27 4.89
CA VAL A 76 -6.87 8.42 4.15
C VAL A 76 -7.20 9.07 2.79
N ALA A 77 -7.24 8.27 1.73
CA ALA A 77 -7.70 8.73 0.43
C ALA A 77 -9.23 8.74 0.37
N HIS A 78 -9.82 9.85 -0.05
CA HIS A 78 -11.28 10.04 -0.12
C HIS A 78 -11.82 9.97 -1.54
N GLY A 79 -11.00 10.25 -2.55
CA GLY A 79 -11.38 10.18 -3.96
C GLY A 79 -10.97 8.85 -4.59
N PHE A 80 -11.82 8.34 -5.49
CA PHE A 80 -11.52 7.18 -6.30
C PHE A 80 -11.93 7.42 -7.75
N ASN A 81 -11.02 7.13 -8.69
CA ASN A 81 -11.29 7.10 -10.11
C ASN A 81 -10.45 6.02 -10.77
N LYS A 82 -11.10 4.98 -11.26
CA LYS A 82 -10.46 3.83 -11.91
C LYS A 82 -9.56 4.23 -13.09
N SER A 83 -9.87 5.31 -13.81
CA SER A 83 -9.05 5.79 -14.92
C SER A 83 -7.67 6.27 -14.50
N LEU A 84 -7.51 6.64 -13.22
CA LEU A 84 -6.22 7.01 -12.63
C LEU A 84 -5.36 5.81 -12.21
N ALA A 85 -5.92 4.60 -12.20
CA ALA A 85 -5.13 3.41 -11.88
C ALA A 85 -4.11 3.14 -12.98
N GLY A 86 -2.90 2.75 -12.58
CA GLY A 86 -1.81 2.40 -13.49
C GLY A 86 -0.43 2.80 -12.95
N THR A 87 0.59 2.45 -13.71
CA THR A 87 1.97 2.83 -13.42
C THR A 87 2.26 4.20 -14.01
N TYR A 88 2.81 5.07 -13.19
CA TYR A 88 3.25 6.43 -13.59
C TYR A 88 4.75 6.56 -13.49
N LYS A 89 5.31 7.40 -14.35
CA LYS A 89 6.71 7.80 -14.34
C LYS A 89 6.83 9.22 -13.78
N VAL A 90 7.82 9.45 -12.93
CA VAL A 90 8.14 10.78 -12.39
C VAL A 90 8.80 11.60 -13.47
N THR A 91 8.28 12.82 -13.71
CA THR A 91 8.76 13.74 -14.74
C THR A 91 9.62 14.89 -14.17
N ALA A 92 9.47 15.18 -12.89
CA ALA A 92 10.30 16.19 -12.20
C ALA A 92 11.70 15.64 -11.87
N SER A 93 12.71 16.51 -11.73
CA SER A 93 14.04 16.12 -11.26
C SER A 93 14.03 15.49 -9.87
N GLY A 94 13.10 15.93 -9.02
CA GLY A 94 12.82 15.38 -7.71
C GLY A 94 11.35 15.60 -7.34
N LEU A 95 10.64 14.55 -6.97
CA LEU A 95 9.24 14.60 -6.55
C LEU A 95 9.11 14.04 -5.15
N ASN A 96 8.56 14.80 -4.24
CA ASN A 96 8.31 14.34 -2.88
C ASN A 96 7.09 13.43 -2.83
N LEU A 97 7.26 12.23 -2.28
CA LEU A 97 6.18 11.39 -1.77
C LEU A 97 5.84 11.88 -0.36
N ARG A 98 4.57 12.16 -0.11
CA ARG A 98 4.13 12.79 1.14
C ARG A 98 3.09 11.97 1.89
N ALA A 99 2.97 12.20 3.18
CA ALA A 99 1.98 11.54 4.02
C ALA A 99 0.52 11.97 3.73
N GLY A 100 0.31 13.01 2.95
CA GLY A 100 -1.01 13.49 2.55
C GLY A 100 -0.96 14.42 1.35
N ALA A 101 -2.13 14.81 0.86
CA ALA A 101 -2.26 15.76 -0.23
C ALA A 101 -1.86 17.17 0.22
N GLY A 102 -0.90 17.78 -0.49
CA GLY A 102 -0.43 19.14 -0.23
C GLY A 102 1.04 19.23 0.15
N THR A 103 1.64 20.39 -0.13
CA THR A 103 3.07 20.64 0.10
C THR A 103 3.44 20.76 1.59
N GLY A 104 2.48 21.04 2.45
CA GLY A 104 2.68 21.11 3.91
C GLY A 104 2.73 19.75 4.62
N LYS A 105 2.43 18.66 3.91
CA LYS A 105 2.45 17.32 4.51
C LYS A 105 3.88 16.75 4.59
N SER A 106 4.14 15.93 5.60
CA SER A 106 5.44 15.31 5.84
C SER A 106 5.94 14.55 4.60
N ILE A 107 7.23 14.67 4.31
CA ILE A 107 7.89 13.95 3.21
C ILE A 107 8.25 12.55 3.70
N LEU A 108 7.82 11.53 2.96
CA LEU A 108 8.10 10.13 3.22
C LEU A 108 9.31 9.64 2.41
N ALA A 109 9.42 10.12 1.17
CA ALA A 109 10.53 9.80 0.27
C ALA A 109 10.69 10.90 -0.79
N VAL A 110 11.83 10.90 -1.46
CA VAL A 110 12.08 11.71 -2.66
C VAL A 110 12.30 10.78 -3.83
N MET A 111 11.48 10.93 -4.86
CA MET A 111 11.52 10.15 -6.10
C MET A 111 12.25 10.93 -7.17
N LYS A 112 13.16 10.28 -7.89
CA LYS A 112 13.94 10.90 -8.97
C LYS A 112 13.20 10.85 -10.31
N ASN A 113 13.61 11.68 -11.24
CA ASN A 113 13.14 11.62 -12.62
C ASN A 113 13.28 10.20 -13.19
N GLY A 114 12.24 9.75 -13.86
CA GLY A 114 12.22 8.43 -14.49
C GLY A 114 11.79 7.28 -13.57
N GLU A 115 11.78 7.46 -12.26
CA GLU A 115 11.30 6.43 -11.34
C GLU A 115 9.80 6.19 -11.50
N LYS A 116 9.37 4.96 -11.20
CA LYS A 116 7.98 4.53 -11.40
C LYS A 116 7.27 4.43 -10.07
N VAL A 117 5.98 4.76 -10.08
CA VAL A 117 5.06 4.59 -8.97
C VAL A 117 3.78 3.91 -9.44
N GLN A 118 3.15 3.13 -8.58
CA GLN A 118 1.89 2.46 -8.87
C GLN A 118 0.73 3.22 -8.19
N CYS A 119 -0.27 3.62 -8.97
CA CYS A 119 -1.54 4.17 -8.48
C CYS A 119 -2.65 3.14 -8.70
N TYR A 120 -3.51 2.96 -7.70
CA TYR A 120 -4.67 2.08 -7.78
C TYR A 120 -5.99 2.84 -7.96
N GLY A 121 -5.91 4.12 -8.36
CA GLY A 121 -7.07 4.97 -8.63
C GLY A 121 -7.51 5.85 -7.47
N TYR A 122 -6.86 5.76 -6.33
CA TYR A 122 -7.16 6.58 -5.16
C TYR A 122 -6.42 7.92 -5.20
N TYR A 123 -7.06 8.97 -4.70
CA TYR A 123 -6.48 10.32 -4.66
C TYR A 123 -7.16 11.21 -3.60
N ASN A 124 -6.52 12.33 -3.31
CA ASN A 124 -7.13 13.47 -2.64
C ASN A 124 -6.87 14.74 -3.47
N ASP A 125 -7.82 15.67 -3.46
CA ASP A 125 -7.64 16.99 -4.06
C ASP A 125 -7.11 17.98 -3.01
N CYS A 126 -6.15 18.78 -3.39
CA CYS A 126 -5.64 19.89 -2.57
C CYS A 126 -5.31 21.08 -3.46
N ASN A 127 -5.95 22.22 -3.20
CA ASN A 127 -5.77 23.48 -3.95
C ASN A 127 -5.89 23.29 -5.48
N GLY A 128 -6.91 22.56 -5.93
CA GLY A 128 -7.17 22.27 -7.34
C GLY A 128 -6.19 21.30 -8.01
N VAL A 129 -5.33 20.65 -7.24
CA VAL A 129 -4.39 19.64 -7.73
C VAL A 129 -4.76 18.27 -7.18
N LYS A 130 -4.85 17.28 -8.06
CA LYS A 130 -4.96 15.88 -7.64
C LYS A 130 -3.63 15.38 -7.11
N TRP A 131 -3.67 14.84 -5.91
CA TRP A 131 -2.57 14.12 -5.30
C TRP A 131 -2.92 12.64 -5.35
N LEU A 132 -2.20 11.90 -6.18
CA LEU A 132 -2.43 10.46 -6.35
C LEU A 132 -1.88 9.71 -5.14
N TYR A 133 -2.69 8.76 -4.63
CA TYR A 133 -2.27 7.81 -3.61
C TYR A 133 -1.51 6.69 -4.31
N VAL A 134 -0.22 6.61 -4.07
CA VAL A 134 0.69 5.76 -4.85
C VAL A 134 1.58 4.91 -3.94
N VAL A 135 2.07 3.82 -4.52
CA VAL A 135 3.11 2.98 -3.93
C VAL A 135 4.42 3.21 -4.67
N TYR A 136 5.47 3.50 -3.92
CA TYR A 136 6.84 3.67 -4.39
C TYR A 136 7.80 2.90 -3.47
N LYS A 137 8.48 1.87 -4.00
CA LYS A 137 9.45 1.04 -3.23
C LYS A 137 8.92 0.62 -1.84
N ASN A 138 7.71 0.07 -1.79
CA ASN A 138 7.00 -0.34 -0.56
C ASN A 138 6.60 0.80 0.39
N ILE A 139 6.74 2.06 -0.04
CA ILE A 139 6.26 3.22 0.70
C ILE A 139 4.97 3.71 0.07
N VAL A 140 3.92 3.79 0.87
CA VAL A 140 2.63 4.34 0.45
C VAL A 140 2.58 5.82 0.80
N GLY A 141 2.02 6.64 -0.11
CA GLY A 141 1.89 8.07 0.14
C GLY A 141 1.25 8.80 -1.03
N TYR A 142 1.35 10.11 -1.00
CA TYR A 142 0.75 11.00 -1.98
C TYR A 142 1.81 11.68 -2.84
N ALA A 143 1.58 11.68 -4.15
CA ALA A 143 2.38 12.40 -5.12
C ALA A 143 1.50 13.29 -6.00
N SER A 144 1.98 14.50 -6.29
CA SER A 144 1.25 15.43 -7.14
C SER A 144 1.17 14.90 -8.57
N SER A 145 -0.04 14.80 -9.12
CA SER A 145 -0.29 14.36 -10.50
C SER A 145 0.37 15.24 -11.56
N LYS A 146 0.69 16.48 -11.23
CA LYS A 146 1.37 17.42 -12.13
C LYS A 146 2.75 16.96 -12.60
N TYR A 147 3.38 16.09 -11.83
CA TYR A 147 4.76 15.61 -12.05
C TYR A 147 4.81 14.11 -12.32
N LEU A 148 3.67 13.55 -12.74
CA LEU A 148 3.52 12.14 -13.07
C LEU A 148 2.95 11.99 -14.48
N SER A 149 3.55 11.14 -15.30
CA SER A 149 3.02 10.74 -16.61
C SER A 149 2.76 9.24 -16.65
N LYS A 150 1.65 8.85 -17.27
CA LYS A 150 1.32 7.45 -17.57
C LYS A 150 2.15 6.95 -18.74
#